data_453ce9d1fab7567b11c154db949f90d2
#
_entry.id   453ce9d1fab7567b11c154db949f90d2
#
_cell.length_a   1.000
_cell.length_b   1.000
_cell.length_c   1.000
_cell.angle_alpha   90.00
_cell.angle_beta   90.00
_cell.angle_gamma   90.00
#
_symmetry.space_group_name_H-M   'P 1'
#
loop_
_entity.id
_entity.type
_entity.pdbx_description
1 polymer ?
#
loop_
_entity_poly.entity_id
_entity_poly.type
_entity_poly.pdbx_seq_one_letter_code
_entity_poly.pdbx_strand_id
1 'polypeptide(L)'
;MKEIITALMIWLGANTHFDTNHDIPAVIFLPQDELNSMYFSEQHDDTSTLHGFYNRDMDTIFLPDTWDRRSAWDMGVLLHEMIHYLQDMNEEKFMCNQQMERDAWPIQQDYLKKEHNYDWDYDQLWFFMISTCNPTSF
;
A
#
# COMPACT_ATOMS: atom_id res chain seq x y z
N MET A 1 15.65 8.04 -0.87
CA MET A 1 14.52 7.14 -0.55
C MET A 1 14.58 6.60 0.87
N LYS A 2 15.73 6.22 1.36
CA LYS A 2 15.86 5.67 2.72
C LYS A 2 15.30 6.62 3.80
N GLU A 3 15.56 7.90 3.68
CA GLU A 3 15.08 8.92 4.63
C GLU A 3 13.55 9.01 4.61
N ILE A 4 12.95 8.91 3.43
CA ILE A 4 11.50 8.95 3.28
C ILE A 4 10.87 7.73 3.94
N ILE A 5 11.39 6.53 3.68
CA ILE A 5 10.89 5.29 4.26
C ILE A 5 11.02 5.33 5.78
N THR A 6 12.16 5.80 6.29
CA THR A 6 12.38 5.93 7.72
C THR A 6 11.36 6.88 8.35
N ALA A 7 11.11 8.02 7.73
CA ALA A 7 10.12 8.99 8.22
C ALA A 7 8.71 8.39 8.24
N LEU A 8 8.33 7.68 7.19
CA LEU A 8 7.02 7.02 7.15
C LEU A 8 6.91 5.91 8.18
N MET A 9 8.00 5.17 8.42
CA MET A 9 8.01 4.14 9.46
C MET A 9 7.79 4.74 10.84
N ILE A 10 8.44 5.88 11.13
CA ILE A 10 8.23 6.61 12.38
C ILE A 10 6.78 7.05 12.51
N TRP A 11 6.21 7.61 11.44
CA TRP A 11 4.81 8.02 11.44
C TRP A 11 3.87 6.83 11.73
N LEU A 12 4.10 5.71 11.08
CA LEU A 12 3.30 4.50 11.27
C LEU A 12 3.39 3.99 12.72
N GLY A 13 4.59 4.01 13.30
CA GLY A 13 4.77 3.60 14.70
C GLY A 13 4.06 4.51 15.69
N ALA A 14 3.93 5.81 15.38
CA ALA A 14 3.28 6.78 16.24
C ALA A 14 1.75 6.81 16.08
N ASN A 15 1.23 6.37 14.93
CA ASN A 15 -0.18 6.56 14.58
C ASN A 15 -0.96 5.27 14.36
N THR A 16 -0.32 4.11 14.45
CA THR A 16 -0.98 2.82 14.22
C THR A 16 -0.61 1.82 15.31
N HIS A 17 -1.25 0.65 15.26
CA HIS A 17 -0.97 -0.44 16.19
C HIS A 17 0.26 -1.27 15.79
N PHE A 18 0.86 -1.02 14.64
CA PHE A 18 1.96 -1.86 14.14
C PHE A 18 3.22 -1.70 14.99
N ASP A 19 3.89 -2.82 15.25
CA ASP A 19 5.27 -2.81 15.69
C ASP A 19 6.15 -2.48 14.48
N THR A 20 6.87 -1.38 14.56
CA THR A 20 7.73 -0.90 13.48
C THR A 20 9.21 -1.21 13.70
N ASN A 21 9.54 -2.01 14.70
CA ASN A 21 10.91 -2.41 14.99
C ASN A 21 11.35 -3.54 14.04
N HIS A 22 11.42 -3.19 12.76
CA HIS A 22 11.81 -4.08 11.67
C HIS A 22 12.74 -3.33 10.72
N ASP A 23 13.49 -4.06 9.92
CA ASP A 23 14.28 -3.45 8.86
C ASP A 23 13.34 -2.72 7.88
N ILE A 24 13.86 -1.67 7.25
CA ILE A 24 13.06 -0.96 6.25
C ILE A 24 12.97 -1.82 4.97
N PRO A 25 11.82 -1.79 4.27
CA PRO A 25 11.70 -2.54 3.02
C PRO A 25 12.54 -1.92 1.92
N ALA A 26 12.95 -2.74 0.96
CA ALA A 26 13.54 -2.23 -0.27
C ALA A 26 12.45 -1.60 -1.15
N VAL A 27 12.81 -0.55 -1.90
CA VAL A 27 11.93 0.09 -2.86
C VAL A 27 12.62 0.09 -4.22
N ILE A 28 11.92 -0.42 -5.22
CA ILE A 28 12.40 -0.49 -6.61
C ILE A 28 11.41 0.23 -7.51
N PHE A 29 11.94 1.07 -8.40
CA PHE A 29 11.13 1.79 -9.39
C PHE A 29 11.16 1.05 -10.71
N LEU A 30 10.00 0.88 -11.32
CA LEU A 30 9.84 0.18 -12.61
C LEU A 30 9.01 1.04 -13.57
N PRO A 31 9.24 0.87 -14.88
CA PRO A 31 8.29 1.39 -15.86
C PRO A 31 6.88 0.87 -15.58
N GLN A 32 5.87 1.68 -15.86
CA GLN A 32 4.49 1.37 -15.51
C GLN A 32 4.02 0.04 -16.11
N ASP A 33 4.40 -0.26 -17.33
CA ASP A 33 4.02 -1.51 -18.00
C ASP A 33 4.64 -2.74 -17.32
N GLU A 34 5.88 -2.63 -16.86
CA GLU A 34 6.53 -3.71 -16.10
C GLU A 34 5.86 -3.89 -14.74
N LEU A 35 5.54 -2.79 -14.07
CA LEU A 35 4.84 -2.84 -12.78
C LEU A 35 3.48 -3.52 -12.93
N ASN A 36 2.71 -3.15 -13.95
CA ASN A 36 1.41 -3.75 -14.22
C ASN A 36 1.53 -5.26 -14.46
N SER A 37 2.54 -5.69 -15.22
CA SER A 37 2.71 -7.10 -15.56
C SER A 37 3.16 -7.96 -14.37
N MET A 38 3.72 -7.37 -13.32
CA MET A 38 4.09 -8.11 -12.11
C MET A 38 2.88 -8.57 -11.31
N TYR A 39 1.79 -7.82 -11.34
CA TYR A 39 0.61 -8.08 -10.52
C TYR A 39 -0.52 -8.70 -11.34
N PHE A 40 -0.76 -8.18 -12.56
CA PHE A 40 -1.87 -8.62 -13.40
C PHE A 40 -1.46 -9.82 -14.24
N SER A 41 -2.39 -10.75 -14.41
CA SER A 41 -2.19 -11.92 -15.29
C SER A 41 -2.26 -11.51 -16.76
N GLU A 42 -2.05 -12.49 -17.65
CA GLU A 42 -2.18 -12.30 -19.10
C GLU A 42 -3.57 -11.78 -19.54
N GLN A 43 -4.57 -11.93 -18.65
CA GLN A 43 -5.93 -11.46 -18.92
C GLN A 43 -6.15 -10.04 -18.39
N HIS A 44 -5.08 -9.36 -18.04
CA HIS A 44 -5.13 -8.01 -17.54
C HIS A 44 -5.79 -7.07 -18.55
N ASP A 45 -6.70 -6.23 -18.05
CA ASP A 45 -7.27 -5.13 -18.82
C ASP A 45 -6.23 -4.01 -18.94
N ASP A 46 -5.88 -3.63 -20.16
CA ASP A 46 -4.88 -2.60 -20.44
C ASP A 46 -5.23 -1.24 -19.82
N THR A 47 -6.48 -1.02 -19.43
CA THR A 47 -6.90 0.23 -18.78
C THR A 47 -6.55 0.28 -17.30
N SER A 48 -6.25 -0.87 -16.68
CA SER A 48 -5.90 -0.92 -15.25
C SER A 48 -4.49 -0.42 -15.03
N THR A 49 -4.31 0.41 -13.99
CA THR A 49 -3.02 0.97 -13.64
C THR A 49 -2.72 0.66 -12.18
N LEU A 50 -1.61 -0.01 -11.94
CA LEU A 50 -1.15 -0.29 -10.59
C LEU A 50 -0.33 0.90 -10.09
N HIS A 51 -0.71 1.45 -8.92
CA HIS A 51 -0.02 2.61 -8.35
C HIS A 51 1.21 2.22 -7.53
N GLY A 52 1.21 1.02 -6.98
CA GLY A 52 2.31 0.46 -6.21
C GLY A 52 2.01 -1.00 -5.89
N PHE A 53 3.03 -1.73 -5.47
CA PHE A 53 2.88 -3.15 -5.18
C PHE A 53 3.92 -3.59 -4.16
N TYR A 54 3.46 -4.19 -3.06
CA TYR A 54 4.34 -4.86 -2.12
C TYR A 54 4.41 -6.35 -2.45
N ASN A 55 5.61 -6.84 -2.72
CA ASN A 55 5.85 -8.26 -2.97
C ASN A 55 6.41 -8.90 -1.69
N ARG A 56 5.60 -9.73 -1.04
CA ARG A 56 5.96 -10.33 0.25
C ARG A 56 7.06 -11.38 0.12
N ASP A 57 7.18 -12.04 -1.02
CA ASP A 57 8.24 -13.05 -1.22
C ASP A 57 9.62 -12.40 -1.29
N MET A 58 9.70 -11.14 -1.73
CA MET A 58 10.93 -10.38 -1.88
C MET A 58 11.12 -9.32 -0.79
N ASP A 59 10.12 -9.11 0.08
CA ASP A 59 10.09 -8.01 1.05
C ASP A 59 10.38 -6.66 0.40
N THR A 60 9.86 -6.45 -0.81
CA THR A 60 10.17 -5.31 -1.65
C THR A 60 8.91 -4.59 -2.11
N ILE A 61 8.96 -3.27 -2.07
CA ILE A 61 7.92 -2.40 -2.60
C ILE A 61 8.33 -1.96 -4.00
N PHE A 62 7.45 -2.14 -4.97
CA PHE A 62 7.64 -1.68 -6.34
C PHE A 62 6.74 -0.48 -6.60
N LEU A 63 7.32 0.57 -7.18
CA LEU A 63 6.61 1.80 -7.52
C LEU A 63 6.85 2.12 -8.99
N PRO A 64 5.93 2.84 -9.67
CA PRO A 64 6.21 3.30 -11.02
C PRO A 64 7.34 4.33 -11.01
N ASP A 65 8.11 4.39 -12.09
CA ASP A 65 9.22 5.34 -12.20
C ASP A 65 8.76 6.80 -12.29
N THR A 66 7.46 7.02 -12.48
CA THR A 66 6.84 8.33 -12.42
C THR A 66 6.48 8.77 -10.99
N TRP A 67 6.67 7.91 -9.99
CA TRP A 67 6.39 8.24 -8.60
C TRP A 67 7.16 9.49 -8.18
N ASP A 68 6.46 10.45 -7.55
CA ASP A 68 7.02 11.74 -7.18
C ASP A 68 6.77 12.02 -5.69
N ARG A 69 7.86 12.15 -4.93
CA ARG A 69 7.78 12.42 -3.50
C ARG A 69 7.14 13.78 -3.15
N ARG A 70 7.01 14.67 -4.13
CA ARG A 70 6.32 15.96 -3.95
C ARG A 70 4.81 15.83 -4.09
N SER A 71 4.33 14.70 -4.58
CA SER A 71 2.90 14.42 -4.70
C SER A 71 2.41 13.81 -3.39
N ALA A 72 1.40 14.44 -2.77
CA ALA A 72 0.76 13.90 -1.57
C ALA A 72 0.21 12.50 -1.84
N TRP A 73 -0.46 12.32 -2.98
CA TRP A 73 -1.02 11.03 -3.35
C TRP A 73 0.05 9.95 -3.47
N ASP A 74 1.17 10.26 -4.13
CA ASP A 74 2.25 9.30 -4.31
C ASP A 74 2.90 8.91 -2.98
N MET A 75 3.03 9.86 -2.06
CA MET A 75 3.48 9.56 -0.69
C MET A 75 2.50 8.64 0.02
N GLY A 76 1.20 8.87 -0.15
CA GLY A 76 0.16 8.00 0.38
C GLY A 76 0.21 6.59 -0.19
N VAL A 77 0.52 6.46 -1.48
CA VAL A 77 0.68 5.15 -2.13
C VAL A 77 1.86 4.39 -1.50
N LEU A 78 3.00 5.05 -1.31
CA LEU A 78 4.15 4.42 -0.66
C LEU A 78 3.79 3.98 0.76
N LEU A 79 3.13 4.84 1.52
CA LEU A 79 2.68 4.49 2.88
C LEU A 79 1.76 3.27 2.86
N HIS A 80 0.84 3.19 1.90
CA HIS A 80 -0.08 2.07 1.73
C HIS A 80 0.69 0.74 1.57
N GLU A 81 1.70 0.73 0.71
CA GLU A 81 2.51 -0.48 0.51
C GLU A 81 3.34 -0.80 1.75
N MET A 82 3.81 0.20 2.48
CA MET A 82 4.49 -0.01 3.76
C MET A 82 3.58 -0.61 4.82
N ILE A 83 2.29 -0.28 4.79
CA ILE A 83 1.31 -0.92 5.68
C ILE A 83 1.24 -2.42 5.39
N HIS A 84 1.20 -2.83 4.13
CA HIS A 84 1.22 -4.24 3.75
C HIS A 84 2.51 -4.93 4.20
N TYR A 85 3.65 -4.23 4.08
CA TYR A 85 4.92 -4.73 4.60
C TYR A 85 4.84 -4.98 6.10
N LEU A 86 4.28 -4.03 6.87
CA LEU A 86 4.15 -4.18 8.32
C LEU A 86 3.14 -5.26 8.72
N GLN A 87 2.04 -5.40 7.96
CA GLN A 87 1.11 -6.51 8.19
C GLN A 87 1.83 -7.84 8.07
N ASP A 88 2.71 -7.98 7.08
CA ASP A 88 3.52 -9.17 6.88
C ASP A 88 4.55 -9.37 8.00
N MET A 89 5.31 -8.32 8.34
CA MET A 89 6.33 -8.38 9.38
C MET A 89 5.73 -8.63 10.78
N ASN A 90 4.54 -8.12 11.03
CA ASN A 90 3.81 -8.35 12.29
C ASN A 90 3.06 -9.68 12.29
N GLU A 91 3.18 -10.47 11.22
CA GLU A 91 2.56 -11.80 11.10
C GLU A 91 1.04 -11.76 11.30
N GLU A 92 0.40 -10.69 10.84
CA GLU A 92 -1.06 -10.57 10.92
C GLU A 92 -1.73 -11.60 10.02
N LYS A 93 -2.84 -12.16 10.51
CA LYS A 93 -3.58 -13.20 9.80
C LYS A 93 -4.81 -12.62 9.14
N PHE A 94 -5.03 -12.98 7.89
CA PHE A 94 -6.18 -12.56 7.10
C PHE A 94 -6.84 -13.78 6.47
N MET A 95 -8.17 -13.72 6.35
CA MET A 95 -8.93 -14.78 5.67
C MET A 95 -8.71 -14.74 4.17
N CYS A 96 -8.41 -13.56 3.64
CA CYS A 96 -8.13 -13.33 2.22
C CYS A 96 -7.32 -12.05 2.08
N ASN A 97 -6.70 -11.84 0.92
CA ASN A 97 -5.90 -10.65 0.66
C ASN A 97 -6.72 -9.36 0.76
N GLN A 98 -8.00 -9.40 0.43
CA GLN A 98 -8.89 -8.23 0.49
C GLN A 98 -9.00 -7.65 1.90
N GLN A 99 -8.94 -8.49 2.94
CA GLN A 99 -9.00 -8.01 4.34
C GLN A 99 -7.83 -7.11 4.72
N MET A 100 -6.70 -7.23 4.03
CA MET A 100 -5.54 -6.37 4.29
C MET A 100 -5.86 -4.91 4.05
N GLU A 101 -6.82 -4.62 3.19
CA GLU A 101 -7.22 -3.25 2.84
C GLU A 101 -8.04 -2.57 3.94
N ARG A 102 -8.60 -3.33 4.88
CA ARG A 102 -9.38 -2.74 5.99
C ARG A 102 -8.58 -1.77 6.83
N ASP A 103 -7.30 -2.05 7.03
CA ASP A 103 -6.40 -1.16 7.76
C ASP A 103 -5.74 -0.16 6.82
N ALA A 104 -5.35 -0.62 5.63
CA ALA A 104 -4.53 0.19 4.73
C ALA A 104 -5.24 1.46 4.28
N TRP A 105 -6.50 1.38 3.88
CA TRP A 105 -7.23 2.55 3.37
C TRP A 105 -7.48 3.61 4.45
N PRO A 106 -8.03 3.28 5.64
CA PRO A 106 -8.24 4.29 6.68
C PRO A 106 -6.94 4.92 7.18
N ILE A 107 -5.87 4.15 7.28
CA ILE A 107 -4.57 4.66 7.72
C ILE A 107 -4.00 5.60 6.66
N GLN A 108 -4.08 5.22 5.38
CA GLN A 108 -3.65 6.09 4.27
C GLN A 108 -4.45 7.39 4.25
N GLN A 109 -5.77 7.32 4.44
CA GLN A 109 -6.63 8.50 4.52
C GLN A 109 -6.20 9.43 5.65
N ASP A 110 -5.95 8.87 6.82
CA ASP A 110 -5.50 9.62 7.99
C ASP A 110 -4.15 10.30 7.76
N TYR A 111 -3.21 9.57 7.18
CA TYR A 111 -1.89 10.11 6.82
C TYR A 111 -2.01 11.28 5.85
N LEU A 112 -2.79 11.11 4.79
CA LEU A 112 -2.97 12.15 3.77
C LEU A 112 -3.57 13.41 4.41
N LYS A 113 -4.52 13.26 5.31
CA LYS A 113 -5.13 14.41 5.99
C LYS A 113 -4.17 15.09 6.95
N LYS A 114 -3.52 14.32 7.82
CA LYS A 114 -2.64 14.86 8.87
C LYS A 114 -1.38 15.50 8.31
N GLU A 115 -0.75 14.86 7.34
CA GLU A 115 0.58 15.27 6.87
C GLU A 115 0.54 16.14 5.63
N HIS A 116 -0.52 16.04 4.82
CA HIS A 116 -0.60 16.73 3.54
C HIS A 116 -1.82 17.63 3.40
N ASN A 117 -2.71 17.64 4.41
CA ASN A 117 -4.00 18.34 4.33
C ASN A 117 -4.75 17.96 3.05
N TYR A 118 -4.67 16.71 2.69
CA TYR A 118 -5.25 16.13 1.47
C TYR A 118 -6.48 15.32 1.86
N ASP A 119 -7.64 15.69 1.31
CA ASP A 119 -8.90 15.01 1.59
C ASP A 119 -9.11 13.89 0.56
N TRP A 120 -9.05 12.67 1.04
CA TRP A 120 -9.34 11.50 0.22
C TRP A 120 -10.63 10.87 0.69
N ASP A 121 -11.73 11.23 0.00
CA ASP A 121 -13.07 10.73 0.31
C ASP A 121 -13.37 9.54 -0.60
N TYR A 122 -12.94 8.37 -0.20
CA TYR A 122 -13.28 7.16 -0.94
C TYR A 122 -14.72 6.72 -0.61
N ASP A 123 -15.37 6.07 -1.58
CA ASP A 123 -16.72 5.54 -1.43
C ASP A 123 -16.75 4.43 -0.39
N GLN A 124 -17.59 4.58 0.65
CA GLN A 124 -17.62 3.63 1.77
C GLN A 124 -18.17 2.27 1.36
N LEU A 125 -19.14 2.23 0.45
CA LEU A 125 -19.67 0.95 -0.04
C LEU A 125 -18.62 0.22 -0.88
N TRP A 126 -17.94 0.94 -1.76
CA TRP A 126 -16.85 0.38 -2.56
C TRP A 126 -15.74 -0.16 -1.66
N PHE A 127 -15.34 0.62 -0.66
CA PHE A 127 -14.33 0.19 0.32
C PHE A 127 -14.76 -1.08 1.04
N PHE A 128 -16.01 -1.15 1.50
CA PHE A 128 -16.53 -2.35 2.15
C PHE A 128 -16.41 -3.56 1.22
N MET A 129 -16.78 -3.39 -0.04
CA MET A 129 -16.75 -4.49 -1.02
C MET A 129 -15.32 -4.99 -1.28
N ILE A 130 -14.37 -4.09 -1.47
CA ILE A 130 -12.98 -4.48 -1.79
C ILE A 130 -12.19 -4.96 -0.58
N SER A 131 -12.64 -4.64 0.63
CA SER A 131 -11.97 -5.00 1.88
C SER A 131 -12.60 -6.19 2.59
N THR A 132 -13.63 -6.80 2.00
CA THR A 132 -14.35 -7.94 2.53
C THR A 132 -14.10 -9.15 1.64
N CYS A 133 -13.87 -10.31 2.24
CA CYS A 133 -13.66 -11.53 1.49
C CYS A 133 -14.92 -11.88 0.70
N ASN A 134 -14.74 -12.20 -0.58
CA ASN A 134 -15.85 -12.64 -1.43
C ASN A 134 -16.34 -14.01 -0.94
N PRO A 135 -17.64 -14.15 -0.59
CA PRO A 135 -18.18 -15.43 -0.14
C PRO A 135 -17.99 -16.58 -1.13
N THR A 136 -17.86 -16.28 -2.41
CA THR A 136 -17.64 -17.31 -3.43
C THR A 136 -16.18 -17.75 -3.52
N SER A 137 -15.29 -17.14 -2.75
CA SER A 137 -13.87 -17.49 -2.72
C SER A 137 -13.53 -18.63 -1.77
N PHE A 138 -14.51 -19.14 -1.06
CA PHE A 138 -14.34 -20.24 -0.10
C PHE A 138 -14.47 -21.59 -0.75
#